data_a601177777019994398a220bd0638cbc
#
_entry.id   a601177777019994398a220bd0638cbc
#
_cell.length_a   1.000
_cell.length_b   1.000
_cell.length_c   1.000
_cell.angle_alpha   90.00
_cell.angle_beta   90.00
_cell.angle_gamma   90.00
#
_symmetry.space_group_name_H-M   'P 1'
#
loop_
_entity.id
_entity.type
_entity.pdbx_description
1 polymer ?
#
loop_
_entity_poly.entity_id
_entity_poly.type
_entity_poly.pdbx_seq_one_letter_code
_entity_poly.pdbx_strand_id
1 'polypeptide(L)'
;IGNTIRVSLTEDPVNEIPVAKYLADRYDHQIYSSLSSLSLEGKKAIATYVSPSKERLLLDFACDFGKRLLDRDLDDVELRGTYVDENGETVQLDNSEYAAYLVDEVLQAARRKFYRPEYIACPGCGRTMYNLESTFNEVKRRTSHLQGMVIAVMGCIVNGPGEMADADWGYVGEGNGKVSIYKGKEPILRHVPEEEAIDKLLELIDADK
;
A
#
# COMPACT_ATOMS: atom_id res chain seq x y z
N ILE A 1 -16.25 12.91 12.53
CA ILE A 1 -16.27 12.15 11.29
C ILE A 1 -17.59 12.48 10.59
N GLY A 2 -17.60 12.66 9.23
CA GLY A 2 -18.82 12.96 8.50
C GLY A 2 -19.73 11.73 8.36
N ASN A 3 -20.88 11.95 7.71
CA ASN A 3 -21.92 10.90 7.55
C ASN A 3 -21.62 9.88 6.44
N THR A 4 -20.44 9.98 5.80
CA THR A 4 -20.06 9.12 4.66
C THR A 4 -18.59 8.75 4.79
N ILE A 5 -18.28 7.45 4.64
CA ILE A 5 -16.92 6.92 4.55
C ILE A 5 -16.72 6.44 3.10
N ARG A 6 -15.63 6.85 2.47
CA ARG A 6 -15.18 6.33 1.19
C ARG A 6 -13.90 5.53 1.40
N VAL A 7 -13.90 4.29 0.99
CA VAL A 7 -12.71 3.46 0.84
C VAL A 7 -12.48 3.27 -0.66
N SER A 8 -11.24 3.28 -1.10
CA SER A 8 -10.86 3.02 -2.48
C SER A 8 -9.57 2.22 -2.50
N LEU A 9 -9.63 1.02 -3.03
CA LEU A 9 -8.52 0.09 -3.18
C LEU A 9 -8.21 -0.10 -4.66
N THR A 10 -7.02 -0.59 -4.98
CA THR A 10 -6.63 -0.95 -6.37
C THR A 10 -7.15 -2.35 -6.75
N GLU A 11 -7.58 -3.12 -5.75
CA GLU A 11 -8.12 -4.47 -5.87
C GLU A 11 -9.62 -4.48 -6.23
N ASP A 12 -10.21 -5.67 -6.25
CA ASP A 12 -11.65 -5.84 -6.47
C ASP A 12 -12.45 -4.97 -5.48
N PRO A 13 -13.38 -4.11 -5.95
CA PRO A 13 -14.19 -3.23 -5.10
C PRO A 13 -14.97 -3.94 -3.98
N VAL A 14 -15.21 -5.24 -4.09
CA VAL A 14 -15.84 -6.05 -3.03
C VAL A 14 -14.99 -6.02 -1.76
N ASN A 15 -13.67 -5.94 -1.88
CA ASN A 15 -12.74 -5.88 -0.74
C ASN A 15 -12.81 -4.55 0.04
N GLU A 16 -13.42 -3.51 -0.54
CA GLU A 16 -13.63 -2.23 0.14
C GLU A 16 -14.71 -2.29 1.22
N ILE A 17 -15.70 -3.19 1.04
CA ILE A 17 -16.87 -3.29 1.92
C ILE A 17 -16.51 -3.63 3.37
N PRO A 18 -15.73 -4.68 3.67
CA PRO A 18 -15.37 -5.02 5.04
C PRO A 18 -14.55 -3.93 5.71
N VAL A 19 -13.63 -3.28 4.98
CA VAL A 19 -12.83 -2.16 5.49
C VAL A 19 -13.71 -0.97 5.83
N ALA A 20 -14.61 -0.56 4.93
CA ALA A 20 -15.53 0.55 5.15
C ALA A 20 -16.46 0.29 6.35
N LYS A 21 -17.00 -0.93 6.45
CA LYS A 21 -17.85 -1.34 7.56
C LYS A 21 -17.09 -1.31 8.89
N TYR A 22 -15.90 -1.88 8.92
CA TYR A 22 -15.05 -1.85 10.12
C TYR A 22 -14.78 -0.41 10.59
N LEU A 23 -14.42 0.51 9.68
CA LEU A 23 -14.17 1.90 10.01
C LEU A 23 -15.42 2.59 10.55
N ALA A 24 -16.60 2.34 9.94
CA ALA A 24 -17.87 2.88 10.44
C ALA A 24 -18.14 2.39 11.87
N ASP A 25 -18.16 1.09 12.07
CA ASP A 25 -18.47 0.46 13.37
C ASP A 25 -17.48 0.90 14.47
N ARG A 26 -16.19 1.03 14.12
CA ARG A 26 -15.16 1.45 15.06
C ARG A 26 -15.33 2.91 15.50
N TYR A 27 -15.57 3.81 14.58
CA TYR A 27 -15.69 5.25 14.89
C TYR A 27 -17.08 5.65 15.40
N ASP A 28 -18.08 4.80 15.22
CA ASP A 28 -19.39 4.90 15.88
C ASP A 28 -19.43 4.17 17.23
N HIS A 29 -18.26 3.70 17.71
CA HIS A 29 -18.13 2.98 18.99
C HIS A 29 -18.96 1.70 19.12
N GLN A 30 -19.29 1.05 17.99
CA GLN A 30 -19.97 -0.25 17.96
C GLN A 30 -18.99 -1.39 18.24
N ILE A 31 -17.72 -1.19 17.89
CA ILE A 31 -16.64 -2.15 18.14
C ILE A 31 -15.42 -1.43 18.74
N TYR A 32 -14.65 -2.17 19.53
CA TYR A 32 -13.42 -1.71 20.15
C TYR A 32 -12.23 -2.51 19.63
N SER A 33 -11.02 -1.96 19.71
CA SER A 33 -9.80 -2.66 19.36
C SER A 33 -9.63 -3.94 20.18
N SER A 34 -9.06 -4.96 19.55
CA SER A 34 -8.59 -6.17 20.23
C SER A 34 -7.22 -5.97 20.92
N LEU A 35 -6.72 -4.75 21.00
CA LEU A 35 -5.53 -4.38 21.77
C LEU A 35 -5.77 -4.62 23.26
N SER A 36 -5.00 -5.54 23.84
CA SER A 36 -5.13 -5.92 25.26
C SER A 36 -4.16 -5.17 26.16
N SER A 37 -2.96 -4.85 25.67
CA SER A 37 -2.00 -4.03 26.40
C SER A 37 -1.09 -3.24 25.46
N LEU A 38 -0.59 -2.10 25.97
CA LEU A 38 0.32 -1.21 25.27
C LEU A 38 1.36 -0.68 26.23
N SER A 39 2.64 -0.82 25.89
CA SER A 39 3.75 -0.15 26.54
C SER A 39 4.58 0.65 25.54
N LEU A 40 5.30 1.66 26.02
CA LEU A 40 6.12 2.53 25.19
C LEU A 40 7.57 2.52 25.70
N GLU A 41 8.50 2.33 24.79
CA GLU A 41 9.95 2.45 25.00
C GLU A 41 10.50 3.53 24.08
N GLY A 42 10.50 4.78 24.56
CA GLY A 42 10.79 5.94 23.71
C GLY A 42 9.76 6.07 22.59
N LYS A 43 10.21 5.98 21.33
CA LYS A 43 9.34 6.00 20.15
C LYS A 43 8.99 4.61 19.58
N LYS A 44 9.30 3.55 20.33
CA LYS A 44 8.85 2.19 20.01
C LYS A 44 7.65 1.83 20.89
N ALA A 45 6.60 1.30 20.27
CA ALA A 45 5.46 0.73 20.97
C ALA A 45 5.59 -0.79 21.05
N ILE A 46 5.20 -1.40 22.17
CA ILE A 46 5.00 -2.84 22.32
C ILE A 46 3.52 -3.06 22.54
N ALA A 47 2.85 -3.66 21.56
CA ALA A 47 1.41 -3.83 21.50
C ALA A 47 1.04 -5.32 21.55
N THR A 48 0.19 -5.70 22.51
CA THR A 48 -0.31 -7.08 22.64
C THR A 48 -1.77 -7.12 22.25
N TYR A 49 -2.12 -8.00 21.31
CA TYR A 49 -3.47 -8.21 20.83
C TYR A 49 -4.01 -9.59 21.24
N VAL A 50 -5.32 -9.65 21.44
CA VAL A 50 -6.09 -10.90 21.51
C VAL A 50 -7.21 -10.77 20.49
N SER A 51 -6.91 -11.10 19.25
CA SER A 51 -7.80 -10.82 18.13
C SER A 51 -8.69 -12.02 17.76
N PRO A 52 -9.98 -11.79 17.44
CA PRO A 52 -10.89 -12.85 17.04
C PRO A 52 -10.63 -13.38 15.62
N SER A 53 -9.83 -12.67 14.82
CA SER A 53 -9.45 -13.13 13.48
C SER A 53 -8.20 -12.40 12.98
N LYS A 54 -7.60 -12.96 11.93
CA LYS A 54 -6.46 -12.38 11.21
C LYS A 54 -6.79 -11.01 10.58
N GLU A 55 -7.96 -10.92 9.93
CA GLU A 55 -8.45 -9.68 9.32
C GLU A 55 -8.69 -8.61 10.38
N ARG A 56 -9.34 -8.98 11.48
CA ARG A 56 -9.60 -8.06 12.58
C ARG A 56 -8.32 -7.51 13.19
N LEU A 57 -7.31 -8.36 13.38
CA LEU A 57 -5.99 -7.95 13.86
C LEU A 57 -5.36 -6.88 12.96
N LEU A 58 -5.36 -7.11 11.63
CA LEU A 58 -4.81 -6.15 10.67
C LEU A 58 -5.50 -4.79 10.77
N LEU A 59 -6.83 -4.77 10.80
CA LEU A 59 -7.61 -3.54 10.83
C LEU A 59 -7.44 -2.79 12.16
N ASP A 60 -7.47 -3.52 13.29
CA ASP A 60 -7.22 -2.93 14.61
C ASP A 60 -5.81 -2.34 14.69
N PHE A 61 -4.80 -3.09 14.26
CA PHE A 61 -3.40 -2.67 14.30
C PHE A 61 -3.15 -1.42 13.43
N ALA A 62 -3.67 -1.42 12.20
CA ALA A 62 -3.56 -0.27 11.30
C ALA A 62 -4.25 0.99 11.87
N CYS A 63 -5.43 0.85 12.46
CA CYS A 63 -6.15 1.97 13.08
C CYS A 63 -5.52 2.49 14.37
N ASP A 64 -4.97 1.58 15.21
CA ASP A 64 -4.36 1.95 16.48
C ASP A 64 -3.04 2.71 16.30
N PHE A 65 -2.25 2.31 15.29
CA PHE A 65 -0.89 2.83 15.11
C PHE A 65 -0.70 3.73 13.89
N GLY A 66 -1.53 3.60 12.84
CA GLY A 66 -1.35 4.35 11.60
C GLY A 66 -1.22 5.86 11.80
N LYS A 67 -2.13 6.47 12.56
CA LYS A 67 -2.05 7.91 12.85
C LYS A 67 -0.79 8.28 13.62
N ARG A 68 -0.42 7.53 14.66
CA ARG A 68 0.73 7.82 15.50
C ARG A 68 2.06 7.71 14.74
N LEU A 69 2.14 6.78 13.79
CA LEU A 69 3.27 6.62 12.90
C LEU A 69 3.34 7.77 11.87
N LEU A 70 2.20 8.15 11.26
CA LEU A 70 2.12 9.27 10.33
C LEU A 70 2.50 10.62 11.00
N ASP A 71 2.02 10.85 12.23
CA ASP A 71 2.33 12.05 13.01
C ASP A 71 3.75 12.05 13.58
N ARG A 72 4.51 10.96 13.40
CA ARG A 72 5.88 10.76 13.93
C ARG A 72 5.97 10.72 15.46
N ASP A 73 4.88 10.38 16.13
CA ASP A 73 4.86 10.10 17.57
C ASP A 73 5.56 8.78 17.88
N LEU A 74 5.50 7.83 16.92
CA LEU A 74 6.18 6.55 16.96
C LEU A 74 7.05 6.37 15.71
N ASP A 75 8.13 5.62 15.88
CA ASP A 75 9.03 5.22 14.79
C ASP A 75 9.00 3.71 14.54
N ASP A 76 8.56 2.93 15.54
CA ASP A 76 8.52 1.47 15.46
C ASP A 76 7.42 0.87 16.33
N VAL A 77 6.99 -0.34 16.00
CA VAL A 77 6.01 -1.12 16.77
C VAL A 77 6.45 -2.58 16.84
N GLU A 78 6.35 -3.17 18.03
CA GLU A 78 6.48 -4.60 18.23
C GLU A 78 5.10 -5.19 18.49
N LEU A 79 4.72 -6.20 17.71
CA LEU A 79 3.41 -6.85 17.76
C LEU A 79 3.50 -8.19 18.49
N ARG A 80 2.71 -8.35 19.54
CA ARG A 80 2.62 -9.55 20.38
C ARG A 80 1.19 -10.03 20.53
N GLY A 81 1.03 -11.22 21.12
CA GLY A 81 -0.26 -11.79 21.52
C GLY A 81 -0.75 -12.88 20.58
N THR A 82 -2.06 -12.90 20.31
CA THR A 82 -2.70 -14.01 19.59
C THR A 82 -3.79 -13.52 18.63
N TYR A 83 -4.07 -14.35 17.63
CA TYR A 83 -5.30 -14.24 16.82
C TYR A 83 -5.89 -15.63 16.57
N VAL A 84 -7.17 -15.67 16.16
CA VAL A 84 -7.84 -16.92 15.76
C VAL A 84 -7.72 -17.04 14.23
N ASP A 85 -7.26 -18.19 13.75
CA ASP A 85 -7.14 -18.46 12.31
C ASP A 85 -8.47 -18.94 11.69
N GLU A 86 -8.44 -19.28 10.39
CA GLU A 86 -9.60 -19.74 9.62
C GLU A 86 -10.15 -21.09 10.10
N ASN A 87 -9.35 -21.88 10.81
CA ASN A 87 -9.73 -23.17 11.37
C ASN A 87 -10.29 -23.02 12.79
N GLY A 88 -10.29 -21.81 13.36
CA GLY A 88 -10.69 -21.54 14.73
C GLY A 88 -9.58 -21.82 15.76
N GLU A 89 -8.33 -22.00 15.32
CA GLU A 89 -7.19 -22.25 16.19
C GLU A 89 -6.53 -20.93 16.62
N THR A 90 -6.05 -20.89 17.86
CA THR A 90 -5.33 -19.74 18.41
C THR A 90 -3.86 -19.78 17.95
N VAL A 91 -3.45 -18.78 17.22
CA VAL A 91 -2.08 -18.62 16.68
C VAL A 91 -1.33 -17.55 17.46
N GLN A 92 -0.08 -17.85 17.83
CA GLN A 92 0.81 -16.91 18.53
C GLN A 92 1.45 -15.91 17.55
N LEU A 93 1.56 -14.67 18.02
CA LEU A 93 2.20 -13.58 17.26
C LEU A 93 3.64 -13.33 17.69
N ASP A 94 4.00 -13.67 18.93
CA ASP A 94 5.31 -13.35 19.49
C ASP A 94 6.44 -13.95 18.65
N ASN A 95 7.25 -13.07 18.06
CA ASN A 95 8.35 -13.42 17.15
C ASN A 95 7.93 -14.20 15.89
N SER A 96 6.66 -14.14 15.49
CA SER A 96 6.18 -14.83 14.30
C SER A 96 6.50 -14.03 13.02
N GLU A 97 6.68 -14.74 11.90
CA GLU A 97 6.85 -14.11 10.58
C GLU A 97 5.65 -13.24 10.20
N TYR A 98 4.45 -13.66 10.61
CA TYR A 98 3.24 -12.89 10.33
C TYR A 98 3.20 -11.57 11.11
N ALA A 99 3.63 -11.56 12.39
CA ALA A 99 3.74 -10.31 13.15
C ALA A 99 4.76 -9.35 12.51
N ALA A 100 5.92 -9.86 12.12
CA ALA A 100 6.93 -9.07 11.40
C ALA A 100 6.36 -8.50 10.09
N TYR A 101 5.69 -9.33 9.30
CA TYR A 101 5.03 -8.91 8.07
C TYR A 101 4.02 -7.77 8.28
N LEU A 102 3.12 -7.88 9.28
CA LEU A 102 2.14 -6.83 9.56
C LEU A 102 2.79 -5.52 10.00
N VAL A 103 3.82 -5.61 10.82
CA VAL A 103 4.59 -4.43 11.27
C VAL A 103 5.23 -3.75 10.06
N ASP A 104 5.89 -4.50 9.19
CA ASP A 104 6.54 -3.98 8.00
C ASP A 104 5.54 -3.30 7.04
N GLU A 105 4.35 -3.91 6.83
CA GLU A 105 3.28 -3.33 6.02
C GLU A 105 2.83 -1.97 6.56
N VAL A 106 2.55 -1.89 7.86
CA VAL A 106 2.05 -0.66 8.47
C VAL A 106 3.14 0.42 8.56
N LEU A 107 4.38 0.04 8.85
CA LEU A 107 5.51 0.97 8.86
C LEU A 107 5.79 1.53 7.46
N GLN A 108 5.71 0.71 6.42
CA GLN A 108 5.87 1.17 5.05
C GLN A 108 4.69 2.05 4.61
N ALA A 109 3.45 1.67 4.91
CA ALA A 109 2.27 2.48 4.61
C ALA A 109 2.31 3.86 5.29
N ALA A 110 2.90 3.94 6.49
CA ALA A 110 3.15 5.19 7.21
C ALA A 110 4.46 5.89 6.81
N ARG A 111 5.18 5.40 5.83
CA ARG A 111 6.49 5.90 5.35
C ARG A 111 7.52 6.05 6.47
N ARG A 112 7.52 5.13 7.44
CA ARG A 112 8.50 5.08 8.52
C ARG A 112 9.72 4.24 8.15
N LYS A 113 9.50 3.14 7.42
CA LYS A 113 10.54 2.27 6.87
C LYS A 113 10.14 1.82 5.47
N PHE A 114 11.11 1.58 4.61
CA PHE A 114 10.89 1.12 3.24
C PHE A 114 11.57 -0.22 3.05
N TYR A 115 10.77 -1.26 2.92
CA TYR A 115 11.23 -2.64 2.71
C TYR A 115 11.18 -3.05 1.24
N ARG A 116 10.33 -2.38 0.46
CA ARG A 116 10.09 -2.61 -0.95
C ARG A 116 9.72 -1.30 -1.65
N PRO A 117 9.59 -1.29 -2.99
CA PRO A 117 9.07 -0.12 -3.70
C PRO A 117 7.65 0.23 -3.24
N GLU A 118 7.34 1.52 -3.26
CA GLU A 118 5.95 1.99 -3.24
C GLU A 118 5.41 2.06 -4.65
N TYR A 119 4.12 1.78 -4.81
CA TYR A 119 3.46 1.86 -6.09
C TYR A 119 2.27 2.81 -6.03
N ILE A 120 2.19 3.72 -7.01
CA ILE A 120 1.04 4.59 -7.21
C ILE A 120 0.33 4.09 -8.46
N ALA A 121 -0.88 3.55 -8.30
CA ALA A 121 -1.69 3.10 -9.43
C ALA A 121 -2.93 3.96 -9.58
N CYS A 122 -3.27 4.29 -10.81
CA CYS A 122 -4.54 4.88 -11.17
C CYS A 122 -5.67 3.87 -10.92
N PRO A 123 -6.83 4.27 -10.37
CA PRO A 123 -7.96 3.34 -10.12
C PRO A 123 -8.64 2.83 -11.40
N GLY A 124 -8.15 3.25 -12.57
CA GLY A 124 -8.76 2.92 -13.84
C GLY A 124 -10.04 3.74 -14.11
N CYS A 125 -10.22 4.17 -15.32
CA CYS A 125 -11.44 4.86 -15.77
C CYS A 125 -11.64 4.63 -17.27
N GLY A 126 -12.71 5.15 -17.86
CA GLY A 126 -12.96 5.03 -19.30
C GLY A 126 -11.90 5.63 -20.23
N ARG A 127 -10.87 6.28 -19.67
CA ARG A 127 -9.71 6.80 -20.40
C ARG A 127 -8.46 5.92 -20.30
N THR A 128 -8.54 4.81 -19.57
CA THR A 128 -7.44 3.84 -19.48
C THR A 128 -7.21 3.23 -20.86
N MET A 129 -5.95 3.24 -21.34
CA MET A 129 -5.59 2.96 -22.73
C MET A 129 -5.00 1.55 -22.93
N TYR A 130 -4.88 0.77 -21.85
CA TYR A 130 -4.30 -0.58 -21.85
C TYR A 130 -4.86 -1.40 -20.66
N ASN A 131 -4.49 -2.66 -20.54
CA ASN A 131 -4.86 -3.45 -19.38
C ASN A 131 -4.02 -3.03 -18.16
N LEU A 132 -4.56 -2.08 -17.39
CA LEU A 132 -3.88 -1.45 -16.25
C LEU A 132 -3.48 -2.48 -15.19
N GLU A 133 -4.37 -3.41 -14.85
CA GLU A 133 -4.11 -4.40 -13.80
C GLU A 133 -2.97 -5.34 -14.16
N SER A 134 -2.99 -5.93 -15.37
CA SER A 134 -1.92 -6.83 -15.81
C SER A 134 -0.58 -6.11 -15.92
N THR A 135 -0.57 -4.88 -16.44
CA THR A 135 0.64 -4.05 -16.55
C THR A 135 1.17 -3.67 -15.17
N PHE A 136 0.29 -3.27 -14.26
CA PHE A 136 0.67 -2.96 -12.87
C PHE A 136 1.31 -4.17 -12.18
N ASN A 137 0.71 -5.34 -12.29
CA ASN A 137 1.24 -6.57 -11.71
C ASN A 137 2.59 -6.96 -12.30
N GLU A 138 2.80 -6.77 -13.62
CA GLU A 138 4.08 -7.06 -14.27
C GLU A 138 5.17 -6.04 -13.86
N VAL A 139 4.86 -4.74 -13.80
CA VAL A 139 5.76 -3.71 -13.27
C VAL A 139 6.15 -4.06 -11.84
N LYS A 140 5.18 -4.34 -10.97
CA LYS A 140 5.39 -4.72 -9.57
C LYS A 140 6.30 -5.95 -9.44
N ARG A 141 6.05 -6.99 -10.23
CA ARG A 141 6.86 -8.22 -10.24
C ARG A 141 8.32 -7.94 -10.60
N ARG A 142 8.55 -7.12 -11.62
CA ARG A 142 9.88 -6.84 -12.16
C ARG A 142 10.69 -5.82 -11.37
N THR A 143 10.03 -4.98 -10.57
CA THR A 143 10.67 -3.91 -9.79
C THR A 143 10.70 -4.19 -8.30
N SER A 144 10.20 -5.33 -7.82
CA SER A 144 10.08 -5.68 -6.39
C SER A 144 11.36 -5.57 -5.56
N HIS A 145 12.53 -5.61 -6.21
CA HIS A 145 13.85 -5.49 -5.59
C HIS A 145 14.32 -4.03 -5.38
N LEU A 146 13.59 -3.04 -5.88
CA LEU A 146 13.98 -1.62 -5.86
C LEU A 146 13.49 -0.93 -4.58
N GLN A 147 14.11 -1.21 -3.44
CA GLN A 147 13.73 -0.62 -2.15
C GLN A 147 13.77 0.91 -2.16
N GLY A 148 12.79 1.53 -1.50
CA GLY A 148 12.71 2.98 -1.31
C GLY A 148 12.32 3.78 -2.55
N MET A 149 12.07 3.13 -3.69
CA MET A 149 11.65 3.78 -4.92
C MET A 149 10.12 3.86 -5.01
N VAL A 150 9.59 4.97 -5.50
CA VAL A 150 8.17 5.17 -5.77
C VAL A 150 7.93 5.07 -7.27
N ILE A 151 7.15 4.07 -7.70
CA ILE A 151 6.87 3.80 -9.12
C ILE A 151 5.39 3.98 -9.39
N ALA A 152 5.06 4.83 -10.36
CA ALA A 152 3.68 5.09 -10.76
C ALA A 152 3.30 4.34 -12.04
N VAL A 153 2.07 3.78 -12.07
CA VAL A 153 1.48 3.15 -13.25
C VAL A 153 0.13 3.81 -13.53
N MET A 154 0.09 4.65 -14.57
CA MET A 154 -1.03 5.52 -14.88
C MET A 154 -1.70 5.14 -16.18
N GLY A 155 -3.02 4.95 -16.14
CA GLY A 155 -3.81 4.52 -17.29
C GLY A 155 -3.89 5.51 -18.45
N CYS A 156 -3.67 6.81 -18.22
CA CYS A 156 -3.71 7.81 -19.28
C CYS A 156 -2.87 9.06 -18.97
N ILE A 157 -2.46 9.78 -20.03
CA ILE A 157 -1.67 11.00 -19.94
C ILE A 157 -2.46 12.21 -19.38
N VAL A 158 -3.79 12.14 -19.31
CA VAL A 158 -4.62 13.30 -18.94
C VAL A 158 -4.44 13.66 -17.46
N ASN A 159 -4.58 12.69 -16.57
CA ASN A 159 -4.44 12.89 -15.12
C ASN A 159 -3.13 12.30 -14.57
N GLY A 160 -2.55 11.33 -15.29
CA GLY A 160 -1.40 10.58 -14.82
C GLY A 160 -0.25 11.45 -14.31
N PRO A 161 0.26 12.44 -15.08
CA PRO A 161 1.36 13.28 -14.64
C PRO A 161 1.09 14.09 -13.37
N GLY A 162 -0.18 14.43 -13.09
CA GLY A 162 -0.58 15.13 -11.86
C GLY A 162 -0.69 14.18 -10.66
N GLU A 163 -1.26 12.99 -10.88
CA GLU A 163 -1.49 12.00 -9.83
C GLU A 163 -0.20 11.29 -9.38
N MET A 164 0.82 11.24 -10.25
CA MET A 164 2.12 10.65 -9.97
C MET A 164 3.21 11.64 -9.54
N ALA A 165 2.83 12.84 -9.13
CA ALA A 165 3.78 13.94 -8.87
C ALA A 165 4.89 13.61 -7.85
N ASP A 166 4.64 12.67 -6.95
CA ASP A 166 5.57 12.21 -5.91
C ASP A 166 6.29 10.90 -6.28
N ALA A 167 6.09 10.38 -7.50
CA ALA A 167 6.78 9.18 -7.96
C ALA A 167 8.19 9.52 -8.50
N ASP A 168 9.15 8.62 -8.24
CA ASP A 168 10.48 8.71 -8.85
C ASP A 168 10.41 8.40 -10.35
N TRP A 169 9.63 7.37 -10.70
CA TRP A 169 9.43 6.91 -12.06
C TRP A 169 7.95 6.66 -12.36
N GLY A 170 7.56 6.90 -13.61
CA GLY A 170 6.18 6.72 -14.06
C GLY A 170 6.07 6.01 -15.41
N TYR A 171 5.11 5.07 -15.48
CA TYR A 171 4.63 4.42 -16.68
C TYR A 171 3.23 5.00 -16.99
N VAL A 172 3.08 5.71 -18.11
CA VAL A 172 1.85 6.46 -18.40
C VAL A 172 1.32 6.14 -19.80
N GLY A 173 0.10 5.61 -19.89
CA GLY A 173 -0.53 5.29 -21.17
C GLY A 173 -0.83 6.53 -22.02
N GLU A 174 -0.48 6.49 -23.33
CA GLU A 174 -0.78 7.54 -24.30
C GLU A 174 -1.92 7.16 -25.27
N GLY A 175 -2.26 5.86 -25.33
CA GLY A 175 -3.18 5.30 -26.30
C GLY A 175 -2.50 4.74 -27.56
N ASN A 176 -3.27 4.03 -28.38
CA ASN A 176 -2.77 3.38 -29.61
C ASN A 176 -1.55 2.46 -29.38
N GLY A 177 -1.53 1.74 -28.24
CA GLY A 177 -0.41 0.84 -27.88
C GLY A 177 0.89 1.56 -27.55
N LYS A 178 0.82 2.82 -27.10
CA LYS A 178 1.98 3.64 -26.74
C LYS A 178 1.94 4.11 -25.31
N VAL A 179 3.13 4.31 -24.76
CA VAL A 179 3.39 4.69 -23.38
C VAL A 179 4.45 5.78 -23.32
N SER A 180 4.32 6.68 -22.37
CA SER A 180 5.39 7.58 -21.95
C SER A 180 6.02 7.12 -20.64
N ILE A 181 7.34 7.24 -20.53
CA ILE A 181 8.09 7.00 -19.30
C ILE A 181 8.53 8.35 -18.74
N TYR A 182 8.23 8.53 -17.44
CA TYR A 182 8.52 9.75 -16.70
C TYR A 182 9.57 9.50 -15.61
N LYS A 183 10.39 10.53 -15.36
CA LYS A 183 11.20 10.64 -14.14
C LYS A 183 10.66 11.83 -13.35
N GLY A 184 10.08 11.57 -12.18
CA GLY A 184 9.30 12.58 -11.48
C GLY A 184 8.17 13.11 -12.38
N LYS A 185 8.18 14.42 -12.64
CA LYS A 185 7.19 15.10 -13.49
C LYS A 185 7.60 15.24 -14.96
N GLU A 186 8.81 14.83 -15.31
CA GLU A 186 9.36 15.04 -16.65
C GLU A 186 9.25 13.78 -17.51
N PRO A 187 8.68 13.86 -18.71
CA PRO A 187 8.67 12.76 -19.65
C PRO A 187 10.08 12.57 -20.25
N ILE A 188 10.69 11.43 -19.96
CA ILE A 188 12.03 11.08 -20.48
C ILE A 188 11.92 10.38 -21.83
N LEU A 189 10.96 9.46 -21.97
CA LEU A 189 10.64 8.82 -23.25
C LEU A 189 9.15 8.98 -23.55
N ARG A 190 8.83 9.20 -24.82
CA ARG A 190 7.46 9.30 -25.33
C ARG A 190 7.25 8.32 -26.48
N HIS A 191 6.00 7.93 -26.68
CA HIS A 191 5.58 7.07 -27.78
C HIS A 191 6.28 5.72 -27.84
N VAL A 192 6.71 5.18 -26.67
CA VAL A 192 7.30 3.86 -26.55
C VAL A 192 6.22 2.82 -26.82
N PRO A 193 6.45 1.79 -27.66
CA PRO A 193 5.54 0.68 -27.80
C PRO A 193 5.26 0.01 -26.43
N GLU A 194 4.01 -0.32 -26.15
CA GLU A 194 3.61 -0.92 -24.87
C GLU A 194 4.41 -2.16 -24.53
N GLU A 195 4.70 -2.99 -25.56
CA GLU A 195 5.47 -4.24 -25.45
C GLU A 195 6.92 -4.03 -25.01
N GLU A 196 7.51 -2.85 -25.28
CA GLU A 196 8.89 -2.50 -24.91
C GLU A 196 8.96 -1.62 -23.65
N ALA A 197 7.84 -1.05 -23.23
CA ALA A 197 7.83 0.04 -22.27
C ALA A 197 8.33 -0.35 -20.87
N ILE A 198 8.04 -1.56 -20.40
CA ILE A 198 8.53 -2.04 -19.10
C ILE A 198 10.05 -2.27 -19.15
N ASP A 199 10.57 -2.82 -20.26
CA ASP A 199 12.01 -3.00 -20.44
C ASP A 199 12.73 -1.66 -20.45
N LYS A 200 12.18 -0.67 -21.17
CA LYS A 200 12.72 0.69 -21.21
C LYS A 200 12.68 1.39 -19.86
N LEU A 201 11.61 1.20 -19.08
CA LEU A 201 11.53 1.71 -17.71
C LEU A 201 12.67 1.15 -16.85
N LEU A 202 12.90 -0.16 -16.90
CA LEU A 202 13.97 -0.82 -16.13
C LEU A 202 15.36 -0.37 -16.59
N GLU A 203 15.62 -0.28 -17.90
CA GLU A 203 16.87 0.25 -18.45
C GLU A 203 17.18 1.65 -17.91
N LEU A 204 16.18 2.53 -17.86
CA LEU A 204 16.33 3.90 -17.37
C LEU A 204 16.57 3.96 -15.86
N ILE A 205 15.84 3.14 -15.09
CA ILE A 205 16.04 3.01 -13.64
C ILE A 205 17.45 2.53 -13.32
N ASP A 206 17.95 1.53 -14.05
CA ASP A 206 19.29 0.98 -13.82
C ASP A 206 20.41 1.95 -14.26
N ALA A 207 20.16 2.76 -15.26
CA ALA A 207 21.10 3.79 -15.69
C ALA A 207 21.17 5.02 -14.75
N ASP A 208 20.18 5.17 -13.87
CA ASP A 208 20.06 6.28 -12.91
C ASP A 208 20.65 5.97 -11.52
N LYS A 209 21.05 4.73 -11.27
CA LYS A 209 21.71 4.29 -10.02
C LYS A 209 23.19 4.67 -9.98
#